data_1f03c05b84efd9f2e0adf168266956b1
#
_entry.id   1f03c05b84efd9f2e0adf168266956b1
#
_cell.length_a   1.000
_cell.length_b   1.000
_cell.length_c   1.000
_cell.angle_alpha   90.00
_cell.angle_beta   90.00
_cell.angle_gamma   90.00
#
_symmetry.space_group_name_H-M   'P 1'
#
loop_
_entity.id
_entity.type
_entity.pdbx_description
1 polymer ?
#
loop_
_entity_poly.entity_id
_entity_poly.type
_entity_poly.pdbx_seq_one_letter_code
_entity_poly.pdbx_strand_id
1 'polypeptide(L)'
;MNILWSYTLPGHLSCEQVWGVYHDDTVHYLKLGAGNKALGYDIIKHPNHLEDNVIWIELEGGFQLLPTLFSETAIPGMIQPIKRSIQNQMTLAFETKQKHQPLKPSQPKLHIAEGLLAISKQYATAAEYSSYLWFHDQTAIVFAYKNGDLVISNSYTSSNIQEHLYFGLLPFHDVKLTQNQLSLHVHCDQSQIAAAQLAMHKLVPQVQVSVPQFPWSNNEVPPLLHIVAPLIKLSTCASPVAI
;
A
#
# COMPACT_ATOMS: atom_id res chain seq x y z
N MET A 1 17.64 5.88 21.23
CA MET A 1 16.97 5.50 19.97
C MET A 1 16.79 3.98 20.01
N ASN A 2 15.58 3.49 20.12
CA ASN A 2 15.34 2.04 20.21
C ASN A 2 15.11 1.49 18.79
N ILE A 3 16.19 1.03 18.15
CA ILE A 3 16.11 0.33 16.86
C ILE A 3 15.56 -1.06 17.14
N LEU A 4 14.39 -1.37 16.60
CA LEU A 4 13.75 -2.68 16.72
C LEU A 4 14.29 -3.66 15.66
N TRP A 5 14.59 -3.15 14.49
CA TRP A 5 15.12 -3.93 13.38
C TRP A 5 15.86 -3.01 12.42
N SER A 6 16.94 -3.49 11.82
CA SER A 6 17.72 -2.74 10.84
C SER A 6 18.35 -3.67 9.82
N TYR A 7 18.28 -3.27 8.57
CA TYR A 7 18.97 -3.92 7.46
C TYR A 7 19.65 -2.87 6.59
N THR A 8 20.87 -3.12 6.21
CA THR A 8 21.59 -2.28 5.24
C THR A 8 22.32 -3.18 4.26
N LEU A 9 22.18 -2.91 2.97
CA LEU A 9 22.92 -3.58 1.92
C LEU A 9 24.42 -3.37 2.12
N PRO A 10 25.23 -4.45 2.11
CA PRO A 10 26.69 -4.31 2.18
C PRO A 10 27.21 -3.50 1.00
N GLY A 11 28.06 -2.53 1.27
CA GLY A 11 28.72 -1.67 0.27
C GLY A 11 28.57 -0.19 0.60
N HIS A 12 29.46 0.65 0.02
CA HIS A 12 29.46 2.11 0.22
C HIS A 12 28.52 2.80 -0.78
N LEU A 13 27.22 2.47 -0.75
CA LEU A 13 26.24 3.15 -1.60
C LEU A 13 25.70 4.37 -0.85
N SER A 14 25.73 5.53 -1.52
CA SER A 14 25.17 6.77 -0.95
C SER A 14 23.63 6.69 -0.94
N CYS A 15 23.04 7.00 0.22
CA CYS A 15 21.61 7.19 0.35
C CYS A 15 21.25 8.57 -0.24
N GLU A 16 20.34 8.57 -1.23
CA GLU A 16 19.86 9.79 -1.89
C GLU A 16 18.52 10.25 -1.34
N GLN A 17 17.67 9.30 -0.90
CA GLN A 17 16.35 9.58 -0.37
C GLN A 17 16.04 8.66 0.81
N VAL A 18 15.26 9.18 1.75
CA VAL A 18 14.69 8.42 2.86
C VAL A 18 13.17 8.55 2.80
N TRP A 19 12.50 7.42 2.79
CA TRP A 19 11.04 7.36 2.87
C TRP A 19 10.63 6.85 4.21
N GLY A 20 9.62 7.47 4.82
CA GLY A 20 9.19 7.18 6.17
C GLY A 20 7.71 6.80 6.25
N VAL A 21 7.41 5.82 7.08
CA VAL A 21 6.06 5.47 7.49
C VAL A 21 5.99 5.58 9.00
N TYR A 22 5.01 6.31 9.50
CA TYR A 22 4.73 6.37 10.94
C TYR A 22 3.53 5.48 11.28
N HIS A 23 3.72 4.55 12.20
CA HIS A 23 2.67 3.65 12.62
C HIS A 23 2.92 3.18 14.06
N ASP A 24 1.91 3.25 14.93
CA ASP A 24 1.92 2.77 16.33
C ASP A 24 3.21 3.11 17.11
N ASP A 25 3.54 4.40 17.21
CA ASP A 25 4.75 4.89 17.87
C ASP A 25 6.06 4.33 17.30
N THR A 26 6.00 3.71 16.13
CA THR A 26 7.16 3.29 15.36
C THR A 26 7.30 4.10 14.09
N VAL A 27 8.54 4.27 13.65
CA VAL A 27 8.85 4.81 12.34
C VAL A 27 9.61 3.77 11.53
N HIS A 28 9.16 3.57 10.33
CA HIS A 28 9.78 2.71 9.34
C HIS A 28 10.48 3.57 8.31
N TYR A 29 11.78 3.45 8.18
CA TYR A 29 12.57 4.19 7.20
C TYR A 29 13.08 3.27 6.09
N LEU A 30 12.69 3.53 4.86
CA LEU A 30 13.25 2.92 3.67
C LEU A 30 14.29 3.88 3.07
N LYS A 31 15.55 3.43 3.03
CA LYS A 31 16.67 4.18 2.45
C LYS A 31 16.85 3.80 0.98
N LEU A 32 16.88 4.79 0.11
CA LEU A 32 16.98 4.63 -1.33
C LEU A 32 18.26 5.28 -1.84
N GLY A 33 18.94 4.61 -2.76
CA GLY A 33 20.07 5.13 -3.52
C GLY A 33 19.69 5.48 -4.95
N ALA A 34 20.70 5.66 -5.77
CA ALA A 34 20.56 6.00 -7.19
C ALA A 34 19.58 5.06 -7.92
N GLY A 35 18.68 5.65 -8.70
CA GLY A 35 17.64 4.92 -9.40
C GLY A 35 16.59 4.28 -8.49
N ASN A 36 16.40 4.83 -7.29
CA ASN A 36 15.46 4.34 -6.27
C ASN A 36 15.71 2.89 -5.82
N LYS A 37 16.94 2.44 -5.87
CA LYS A 37 17.31 1.12 -5.37
C LYS A 37 17.25 1.10 -3.86
N ALA A 38 16.52 0.13 -3.28
CA ALA A 38 16.46 -0.04 -1.84
C ALA A 38 17.84 -0.40 -1.27
N LEU A 39 18.38 0.43 -0.39
CA LEU A 39 19.68 0.25 0.26
C LEU A 39 19.57 -0.25 1.70
N GLY A 40 18.50 0.08 2.37
CA GLY A 40 18.30 -0.30 3.76
C GLY A 40 16.89 -0.02 4.24
N TYR A 41 16.57 -0.61 5.38
CA TYR A 41 15.31 -0.45 6.04
C TYR A 41 15.49 -0.53 7.55
N ASP A 42 14.96 0.45 8.26
CA ASP A 42 15.04 0.54 9.71
C ASP A 42 13.64 0.67 10.32
N ILE A 43 13.44 0.01 11.45
CA ILE A 43 12.26 0.19 12.30
C ILE A 43 12.73 0.76 13.65
N ILE A 44 12.19 1.92 14.00
CA ILE A 44 12.58 2.65 15.20
C ILE A 44 11.35 2.86 16.07
N LYS A 45 11.42 2.44 17.32
CA LYS A 45 10.35 2.65 18.31
C LYS A 45 10.56 3.95 19.07
N HIS A 46 9.48 4.72 19.24
CA HIS A 46 9.47 6.00 19.98
C HIS A 46 10.64 6.92 19.56
N PRO A 47 10.71 7.34 18.29
CA PRO A 47 11.80 8.21 17.88
C PRO A 47 11.70 9.56 18.60
N ASN A 48 12.78 9.94 19.32
CA ASN A 48 12.86 11.25 19.97
C ASN A 48 12.96 12.39 18.98
N HIS A 49 13.38 12.08 17.76
CA HIS A 49 13.54 13.02 16.67
C HIS A 49 13.30 12.31 15.33
N LEU A 50 12.54 12.90 14.46
CA LEU A 50 12.34 12.43 13.08
C LEU A 50 13.39 13.06 12.17
N GLU A 51 13.87 12.29 11.19
CA GLU A 51 14.80 12.81 10.19
C GLU A 51 14.18 13.95 9.37
N ASP A 52 14.95 14.99 9.05
CA ASP A 52 14.42 16.21 8.41
C ASP A 52 14.06 16.00 6.93
N ASN A 53 14.80 15.22 6.19
CA ASN A 53 14.65 15.05 4.74
C ASN A 53 13.94 13.74 4.38
N VAL A 54 12.79 13.49 4.99
CA VAL A 54 12.01 12.28 4.76
C VAL A 54 10.79 12.57 3.90
N ILE A 55 10.55 11.74 2.89
CA ILE A 55 9.29 11.69 2.18
C ILE A 55 8.35 10.76 2.96
N TRP A 56 7.27 11.32 3.49
CA TRP A 56 6.35 10.58 4.34
C TRP A 56 5.26 9.89 3.54
N ILE A 57 4.98 8.64 3.92
CA ILE A 57 3.95 7.81 3.29
C ILE A 57 2.80 7.66 4.26
N GLU A 58 1.60 8.03 3.81
CA GLU A 58 0.35 7.81 4.53
C GLU A 58 -0.12 6.37 4.30
N LEU A 59 -0.32 5.63 5.39
CA LEU A 59 -0.87 4.27 5.35
C LEU A 59 -2.39 4.26 5.48
N GLU A 60 -2.89 5.20 6.26
CA GLU A 60 -4.27 5.28 6.65
C GLU A 60 -4.93 6.49 5.99
N GLY A 61 -6.22 6.44 5.89
CA GLY A 61 -6.99 7.53 5.32
C GLY A 61 -7.72 7.13 4.05
N GLY A 62 -8.75 7.90 3.75
CA GLY A 62 -9.48 7.76 2.50
C GLY A 62 -8.64 8.27 1.33
N PHE A 63 -8.72 7.58 0.23
CA PHE A 63 -8.19 8.07 -1.03
C PHE A 63 -9.24 7.91 -2.14
N GLN A 64 -9.06 8.68 -3.20
CA GLN A 64 -9.85 8.54 -4.44
C GLN A 64 -8.93 8.60 -5.64
N LEU A 65 -9.21 7.75 -6.62
CA LEU A 65 -8.60 7.82 -7.95
C LEU A 65 -9.55 8.53 -8.89
N LEU A 66 -9.07 9.59 -9.51
CA LEU A 66 -9.84 10.43 -10.42
C LEU A 66 -9.12 10.51 -11.76
N PRO A 67 -9.83 10.55 -12.90
CA PRO A 67 -9.23 10.99 -14.15
C PRO A 67 -8.59 12.37 -13.97
N THR A 68 -7.42 12.60 -14.54
CA THR A 68 -6.67 13.87 -14.38
C THR A 68 -7.49 15.09 -14.82
N LEU A 69 -8.43 14.89 -15.77
CA LEU A 69 -9.37 15.93 -16.19
C LEU A 69 -10.19 16.52 -15.03
N PHE A 70 -10.42 15.75 -13.97
CA PHE A 70 -11.17 16.17 -12.77
C PHE A 70 -10.28 16.54 -11.58
N SER A 71 -8.97 16.67 -11.80
CA SER A 71 -8.02 16.96 -10.71
C SER A 71 -8.29 18.27 -9.98
N GLU A 72 -8.85 19.26 -10.67
CA GLU A 72 -9.16 20.58 -10.10
C GLU A 72 -10.53 20.63 -9.38
N THR A 73 -11.36 19.60 -9.54
CA THR A 73 -12.68 19.58 -8.92
C THR A 73 -12.60 19.34 -7.42
N ALA A 74 -13.58 19.87 -6.67
CA ALA A 74 -13.75 19.52 -5.26
C ALA A 74 -14.09 18.03 -5.14
N ILE A 75 -13.48 17.36 -4.17
CA ILE A 75 -13.69 15.93 -3.95
C ILE A 75 -14.68 15.76 -2.80
N PRO A 76 -15.84 15.13 -3.04
CA PRO A 76 -16.82 14.91 -1.99
C PRO A 76 -16.22 14.17 -0.79
N GLY A 77 -16.47 14.70 0.40
CA GLY A 77 -15.99 14.09 1.65
C GLY A 77 -14.54 14.40 2.02
N MET A 78 -13.80 15.15 1.19
CA MET A 78 -12.44 15.61 1.49
C MET A 78 -12.40 17.14 1.65
N ILE A 79 -11.72 17.62 2.71
CA ILE A 79 -11.66 19.06 3.04
C ILE A 79 -10.45 19.69 2.35
N GLN A 80 -9.27 19.11 2.51
CA GLN A 80 -8.01 19.59 1.94
C GLN A 80 -7.19 18.42 1.40
N PRO A 81 -7.63 17.78 0.31
CA PRO A 81 -6.93 16.62 -0.22
C PRO A 81 -5.59 17.02 -0.83
N ILE A 82 -4.59 16.20 -0.58
CA ILE A 82 -3.35 16.19 -1.35
C ILE A 82 -3.66 15.50 -2.67
N LYS A 83 -3.36 16.16 -3.79
CA LYS A 83 -3.60 15.65 -5.14
C LYS A 83 -2.28 15.39 -5.83
N ARG A 84 -2.12 14.19 -6.37
CA ARG A 84 -0.93 13.78 -7.09
C ARG A 84 -1.28 13.17 -8.43
N SER A 85 -0.66 13.64 -9.49
CA SER A 85 -0.74 12.97 -10.78
C SER A 85 0.02 11.65 -10.73
N ILE A 86 -0.64 10.59 -11.15
CA ILE A 86 -0.09 9.24 -11.25
C ILE A 86 -0.19 8.73 -12.68
N GLN A 87 0.35 7.55 -12.95
CA GLN A 87 0.35 6.97 -14.29
C GLN A 87 -1.06 6.88 -14.91
N ASN A 88 -1.14 6.86 -16.26
CA ASN A 88 -2.38 6.68 -17.04
C ASN A 88 -3.40 7.80 -16.89
N GLN A 89 -2.96 9.05 -16.81
CA GLN A 89 -3.86 10.22 -16.72
C GLN A 89 -4.82 10.15 -15.51
N MET A 90 -4.36 9.58 -14.43
CA MET A 90 -5.08 9.50 -13.17
C MET A 90 -4.47 10.45 -12.14
N THR A 91 -5.31 10.97 -11.28
CA THR A 91 -4.92 11.74 -10.09
C THR A 91 -5.33 10.94 -8.85
N LEU A 92 -4.38 10.69 -7.97
CA LEU A 92 -4.64 10.20 -6.63
C LEU A 92 -4.88 11.40 -5.72
N ALA A 93 -6.03 11.42 -5.08
CA ALA A 93 -6.36 12.39 -4.04
C ALA A 93 -6.50 11.67 -2.70
N PHE A 94 -5.93 12.21 -1.63
CA PHE A 94 -5.99 11.63 -0.30
C PHE A 94 -5.88 12.71 0.78
N GLU A 95 -6.34 12.40 1.97
CA GLU A 95 -6.16 13.22 3.16
C GLU A 95 -5.19 12.56 4.14
N THR A 96 -4.41 13.38 4.83
CA THR A 96 -3.53 12.89 5.90
C THR A 96 -4.29 12.87 7.22
N LYS A 97 -4.25 11.74 7.93
CA LYS A 97 -4.73 11.69 9.33
C LYS A 97 -3.72 12.39 10.24
N GLN A 98 -3.98 13.65 10.55
CA GLN A 98 -3.07 14.51 11.34
C GLN A 98 -2.87 14.05 12.80
N LYS A 99 -3.64 13.09 13.31
CA LYS A 99 -3.73 12.82 14.75
C LYS A 99 -2.44 12.29 15.41
N HIS A 100 -1.49 11.78 14.66
CA HIS A 100 -0.32 11.10 15.25
C HIS A 100 1.03 11.52 14.64
N GLN A 101 1.06 12.53 13.77
CA GLN A 101 2.28 12.85 13.05
C GLN A 101 2.87 14.17 13.55
N PRO A 102 4.06 14.15 14.18
CA PRO A 102 4.82 15.36 14.47
C PRO A 102 5.44 15.97 13.21
N LEU A 103 4.78 15.79 12.06
CA LEU A 103 5.33 16.14 10.75
C LEU A 103 5.21 17.62 10.49
N LYS A 104 6.29 18.19 9.95
CA LYS A 104 6.26 19.54 9.42
C LYS A 104 5.31 19.60 8.21
N PRO A 105 4.40 20.58 8.10
CA PRO A 105 3.45 20.68 6.99
C PRO A 105 4.10 20.72 5.60
N SER A 106 5.35 21.18 5.53
CA SER A 106 6.11 21.33 4.29
C SER A 106 6.75 20.07 3.75
N GLN A 107 6.75 18.95 4.50
CA GLN A 107 7.36 17.72 4.03
C GLN A 107 6.49 17.05 2.95
N PRO A 108 7.09 16.54 1.86
CA PRO A 108 6.33 15.86 0.82
C PRO A 108 5.66 14.60 1.37
N LYS A 109 4.43 14.36 0.94
CA LYS A 109 3.62 13.23 1.38
C LYS A 109 3.16 12.42 0.19
N LEU A 110 3.22 11.11 0.34
CA LEU A 110 2.70 10.12 -0.60
C LEU A 110 1.65 9.26 0.10
N HIS A 111 0.87 8.52 -0.66
CA HIS A 111 -0.07 7.55 -0.10
C HIS A 111 0.30 6.14 -0.54
N ILE A 112 0.21 5.17 0.36
CA ILE A 112 0.56 3.76 0.08
C ILE A 112 -0.25 3.18 -1.09
N ALA A 113 -1.47 3.66 -1.30
CA ALA A 113 -2.33 3.24 -2.41
C ALA A 113 -1.67 3.37 -3.79
N GLU A 114 -0.73 4.32 -3.98
CA GLU A 114 0.00 4.47 -5.24
C GLU A 114 0.89 3.26 -5.53
N GLY A 115 1.64 2.79 -4.53
CA GLY A 115 2.46 1.58 -4.63
C GLY A 115 1.62 0.31 -4.76
N LEU A 116 0.53 0.24 -4.00
CA LEU A 116 -0.41 -0.88 -4.06
C LEU A 116 -1.12 -0.98 -5.41
N LEU A 117 -1.49 0.15 -6.02
CA LEU A 117 -2.05 0.18 -7.38
C LEU A 117 -1.05 -0.40 -8.40
N ALA A 118 0.23 -0.03 -8.29
CA ALA A 118 1.26 -0.55 -9.18
C ALA A 118 1.49 -2.07 -9.01
N ILE A 119 1.34 -2.59 -7.78
CA ILE A 119 1.39 -4.03 -7.51
C ILE A 119 0.14 -4.71 -8.06
N SER A 120 -1.04 -4.18 -7.76
CA SER A 120 -2.32 -4.80 -8.11
C SER A 120 -2.49 -4.99 -9.62
N LYS A 121 -1.92 -4.11 -10.45
CA LYS A 121 -1.91 -4.24 -11.91
C LYS A 121 -1.28 -5.53 -12.42
N GLN A 122 -0.36 -6.13 -11.67
CA GLN A 122 0.26 -7.41 -12.05
C GLN A 122 -0.73 -8.58 -12.00
N TYR A 123 -1.81 -8.41 -11.26
CA TYR A 123 -2.86 -9.40 -11.05
C TYR A 123 -4.18 -9.07 -11.80
N ALA A 124 -4.22 -7.93 -12.48
CA ALA A 124 -5.44 -7.43 -13.11
C ALA A 124 -6.05 -8.37 -14.15
N THR A 125 -5.23 -9.21 -14.78
CA THR A 125 -5.64 -10.17 -15.82
C THR A 125 -5.58 -11.63 -15.37
N ALA A 126 -5.49 -11.88 -14.07
CA ALA A 126 -5.39 -13.25 -13.52
C ALA A 126 -6.69 -14.07 -13.73
N ALA A 127 -7.83 -13.37 -13.83
CA ALA A 127 -9.13 -13.92 -14.15
C ALA A 127 -9.99 -12.85 -14.82
N GLU A 128 -11.23 -13.18 -15.28
CA GLU A 128 -12.19 -12.20 -15.79
C GLU A 128 -12.46 -11.09 -14.78
N TYR A 129 -12.60 -11.48 -13.51
CA TYR A 129 -12.72 -10.59 -12.36
C TYR A 129 -11.54 -10.84 -11.43
N SER A 130 -10.78 -9.82 -11.14
CA SER A 130 -9.64 -9.88 -10.22
C SER A 130 -9.78 -8.84 -9.14
N SER A 131 -9.55 -9.22 -7.91
CA SER A 131 -9.49 -8.31 -6.77
C SER A 131 -8.14 -8.41 -6.08
N TYR A 132 -7.55 -7.28 -5.81
CA TYR A 132 -6.37 -7.15 -4.99
C TYR A 132 -6.76 -6.45 -3.69
N LEU A 133 -6.59 -7.14 -2.58
CA LEU A 133 -6.88 -6.68 -1.23
C LEU A 133 -5.57 -6.56 -0.47
N TRP A 134 -5.24 -5.35 -0.04
CA TRP A 134 -4.23 -5.12 0.97
C TRP A 134 -4.91 -4.72 2.27
N PHE A 135 -4.44 -5.26 3.39
CA PHE A 135 -4.90 -4.78 4.69
C PHE A 135 -3.79 -4.76 5.74
N HIS A 136 -3.90 -3.78 6.62
CA HIS A 136 -3.04 -3.57 7.77
C HIS A 136 -3.88 -2.94 8.89
N ASP A 137 -3.84 -3.55 10.07
CA ASP A 137 -4.66 -3.18 11.22
C ASP A 137 -6.15 -3.04 10.84
N GLN A 138 -6.68 -1.83 10.96
CA GLN A 138 -8.08 -1.54 10.66
C GLN A 138 -8.32 -1.04 9.23
N THR A 139 -7.27 -0.88 8.45
CA THR A 139 -7.38 -0.34 7.08
C THR A 139 -7.30 -1.47 6.06
N ALA A 140 -8.28 -1.52 5.17
CA ALA A 140 -8.26 -2.36 3.97
C ALA A 140 -8.30 -1.47 2.73
N ILE A 141 -7.46 -1.78 1.74
CA ILE A 141 -7.43 -1.12 0.44
C ILE A 141 -7.70 -2.16 -0.63
N VAL A 142 -8.67 -1.86 -1.50
CA VAL A 142 -9.13 -2.76 -2.56
C VAL A 142 -8.96 -2.12 -3.91
N PHE A 143 -8.40 -2.88 -4.86
CA PHE A 143 -8.41 -2.58 -6.28
C PHE A 143 -9.07 -3.75 -7.01
N ALA A 144 -10.18 -3.49 -7.70
CA ALA A 144 -10.91 -4.51 -8.42
C ALA A 144 -10.86 -4.25 -9.93
N TYR A 145 -10.69 -5.32 -10.68
CA TYR A 145 -10.50 -5.30 -12.12
C TYR A 145 -11.52 -6.21 -12.81
N LYS A 146 -11.97 -5.78 -14.00
CA LYS A 146 -12.72 -6.61 -14.91
C LYS A 146 -11.99 -6.63 -16.25
N ASN A 147 -11.62 -7.80 -16.74
CA ASN A 147 -10.86 -7.98 -17.99
C ASN A 147 -9.58 -7.12 -18.04
N GLY A 148 -8.93 -6.89 -16.91
CA GLY A 148 -7.73 -6.06 -16.79
C GLY A 148 -7.98 -4.56 -16.56
N ASP A 149 -9.21 -4.08 -16.71
CA ASP A 149 -9.57 -2.69 -16.45
C ASP A 149 -9.94 -2.47 -14.99
N LEU A 150 -9.39 -1.43 -14.38
CA LEU A 150 -9.71 -1.04 -13.02
C LEU A 150 -11.15 -0.51 -12.94
N VAL A 151 -12.00 -1.21 -12.19
CA VAL A 151 -13.43 -0.83 -12.04
C VAL A 151 -13.74 -0.23 -10.68
N ILE A 152 -12.99 -0.62 -9.64
CA ILE A 152 -13.14 -0.08 -8.27
C ILE A 152 -11.78 0.11 -7.64
N SER A 153 -11.62 1.21 -6.93
CA SER A 153 -10.57 1.43 -5.95
C SER A 153 -11.17 2.11 -4.73
N ASN A 154 -10.95 1.54 -3.56
CA ASN A 154 -11.51 2.09 -2.33
C ASN A 154 -10.70 1.68 -1.10
N SER A 155 -10.87 2.44 -0.02
CA SER A 155 -10.40 2.08 1.32
C SER A 155 -11.57 1.85 2.25
N TYR A 156 -11.42 0.89 3.14
CA TYR A 156 -12.43 0.51 4.13
C TYR A 156 -11.78 0.43 5.51
N THR A 157 -12.57 0.65 6.55
CA THR A 157 -12.15 0.43 7.93
C THR A 157 -12.88 -0.78 8.48
N SER A 158 -12.14 -1.72 9.04
CA SER A 158 -12.70 -2.89 9.70
C SER A 158 -11.83 -3.36 10.86
N SER A 159 -12.37 -4.19 11.72
CA SER A 159 -11.69 -4.67 12.93
C SER A 159 -11.27 -6.14 12.87
N ASN A 160 -11.64 -6.85 11.82
CA ASN A 160 -11.35 -8.28 11.73
C ASN A 160 -11.10 -8.77 10.30
N ILE A 161 -10.45 -9.91 10.21
CA ILE A 161 -10.02 -10.51 8.94
C ILE A 161 -11.18 -10.86 8.01
N GLN A 162 -12.33 -11.30 8.56
CA GLN A 162 -13.50 -11.67 7.76
C GLN A 162 -14.08 -10.46 7.05
N GLU A 163 -14.16 -9.33 7.74
CA GLU A 163 -14.61 -8.07 7.14
C GLU A 163 -13.64 -7.58 6.07
N HIS A 164 -12.32 -7.67 6.31
CA HIS A 164 -11.34 -7.32 5.28
C HIS A 164 -11.54 -8.15 4.01
N LEU A 165 -11.69 -9.47 4.16
CA LEU A 165 -11.92 -10.38 3.03
C LEU A 165 -13.25 -10.11 2.33
N TYR A 166 -14.29 -9.79 3.09
CA TYR A 166 -15.57 -9.36 2.53
C TYR A 166 -15.41 -8.13 1.63
N PHE A 167 -14.65 -7.13 2.06
CA PHE A 167 -14.39 -5.95 1.23
C PHE A 167 -13.64 -6.29 -0.06
N GLY A 168 -12.75 -7.28 -0.03
CA GLY A 168 -12.09 -7.79 -1.23
C GLY A 168 -13.05 -8.42 -2.25
N LEU A 169 -14.16 -8.97 -1.77
CA LEU A 169 -15.20 -9.60 -2.61
C LEU A 169 -16.34 -8.66 -2.98
N LEU A 170 -16.57 -7.61 -2.19
CA LEU A 170 -17.69 -6.69 -2.32
C LEU A 170 -17.87 -6.10 -3.74
N PRO A 171 -16.78 -5.76 -4.49
CA PRO A 171 -16.91 -5.26 -5.85
C PRO A 171 -17.69 -6.18 -6.82
N PHE A 172 -17.77 -7.46 -6.48
CA PHE A 172 -18.38 -8.49 -7.35
C PHE A 172 -19.58 -9.18 -6.72
N HIS A 173 -20.13 -8.61 -5.66
CA HIS A 173 -21.25 -9.18 -4.91
C HIS A 173 -22.47 -9.47 -5.81
N ASP A 174 -22.77 -8.58 -6.76
CA ASP A 174 -23.93 -8.72 -7.64
C ASP A 174 -23.65 -9.53 -8.90
N VAL A 175 -22.42 -10.02 -9.05
CA VAL A 175 -22.03 -10.84 -10.20
C VAL A 175 -22.26 -12.31 -9.87
N LYS A 176 -23.06 -13.00 -10.70
CA LYS A 176 -23.21 -14.46 -10.61
C LYS A 176 -21.93 -15.11 -11.16
N LEU A 177 -20.94 -15.27 -10.29
CA LEU A 177 -19.66 -15.85 -10.64
C LEU A 177 -19.78 -17.37 -10.79
N THR A 178 -19.25 -17.89 -11.87
CA THR A 178 -18.96 -19.32 -12.01
C THR A 178 -17.55 -19.62 -11.50
N GLN A 179 -17.24 -20.89 -11.30
CA GLN A 179 -15.93 -21.34 -10.84
C GLN A 179 -14.81 -20.79 -11.74
N ASN A 180 -13.75 -20.27 -11.14
CA ASN A 180 -12.57 -19.68 -11.79
C ASN A 180 -12.76 -18.30 -12.47
N GLN A 181 -13.91 -17.67 -12.36
CA GLN A 181 -14.08 -16.31 -12.90
C GLN A 181 -13.53 -15.20 -12.00
N LEU A 182 -13.34 -15.47 -10.70
CA LEU A 182 -12.80 -14.50 -9.75
C LEU A 182 -11.48 -14.99 -9.16
N SER A 183 -10.48 -14.12 -9.19
CA SER A 183 -9.23 -14.28 -8.44
C SER A 183 -9.13 -13.20 -7.36
N LEU A 184 -8.82 -13.58 -6.13
CA LEU A 184 -8.57 -12.67 -5.02
C LEU A 184 -7.10 -12.80 -4.58
N HIS A 185 -6.37 -11.70 -4.64
CA HIS A 185 -4.98 -11.60 -4.20
C HIS A 185 -4.94 -10.84 -2.88
N VAL A 186 -4.55 -11.52 -1.81
CA VAL A 186 -4.52 -10.96 -0.45
C VAL A 186 -3.09 -10.63 -0.05
N HIS A 187 -2.87 -9.40 0.34
CA HIS A 187 -1.60 -8.89 0.79
C HIS A 187 -1.74 -8.33 2.22
N CYS A 188 -1.22 -9.05 3.19
CA CYS A 188 -1.32 -8.72 4.60
C CYS A 188 -0.05 -9.15 5.36
N ASP A 189 -0.04 -8.94 6.66
CA ASP A 189 1.04 -9.42 7.51
C ASP A 189 1.22 -10.94 7.40
N GLN A 190 2.47 -11.39 7.43
CA GLN A 190 2.83 -12.79 7.32
C GLN A 190 2.10 -13.68 8.35
N SER A 191 1.91 -13.18 9.56
CA SER A 191 1.22 -13.89 10.64
C SER A 191 -0.28 -14.09 10.38
N GLN A 192 -0.87 -13.28 9.51
CA GLN A 192 -2.30 -13.30 9.18
C GLN A 192 -2.64 -14.15 7.95
N ILE A 193 -1.64 -14.56 7.16
CA ILE A 193 -1.86 -15.27 5.89
C ILE A 193 -2.64 -16.56 6.08
N ALA A 194 -2.25 -17.40 7.04
CA ALA A 194 -2.91 -18.68 7.29
C ALA A 194 -4.37 -18.49 7.71
N ALA A 195 -4.64 -17.48 8.56
CA ALA A 195 -5.99 -17.14 8.99
C ALA A 195 -6.84 -16.61 7.83
N ALA A 196 -6.26 -15.77 6.96
CA ALA A 196 -6.92 -15.25 5.76
C ALA A 196 -7.28 -16.36 4.78
N GLN A 197 -6.36 -17.28 4.51
CA GLN A 197 -6.62 -18.44 3.64
C GLN A 197 -7.73 -19.33 4.19
N LEU A 198 -7.70 -19.64 5.49
CA LEU A 198 -8.73 -20.46 6.13
C LEU A 198 -10.11 -19.78 6.10
N ALA A 199 -10.16 -18.47 6.37
CA ALA A 199 -11.40 -17.72 6.35
C ALA A 199 -11.96 -17.64 4.91
N MET A 200 -11.13 -17.39 3.90
CA MET A 200 -11.54 -17.38 2.50
C MET A 200 -12.08 -18.72 2.04
N HIS A 201 -11.41 -19.81 2.38
CA HIS A 201 -11.88 -21.16 2.01
C HIS A 201 -13.28 -21.47 2.54
N LYS A 202 -13.61 -20.92 3.71
CA LYS A 202 -14.97 -21.04 4.28
C LYS A 202 -16.00 -20.15 3.60
N LEU A 203 -15.61 -18.94 3.17
CA LEU A 203 -16.53 -17.98 2.54
C LEU A 203 -16.78 -18.31 1.06
N VAL A 204 -15.74 -18.55 0.32
CA VAL A 204 -15.80 -18.77 -1.14
C VAL A 204 -14.76 -19.84 -1.52
N PRO A 205 -15.07 -21.13 -1.40
CA PRO A 205 -14.10 -22.22 -1.61
C PRO A 205 -13.45 -22.25 -2.98
N GLN A 206 -14.09 -21.68 -4.01
CA GLN A 206 -13.63 -21.63 -5.39
C GLN A 206 -12.68 -20.47 -5.68
N VAL A 207 -12.50 -19.52 -4.77
CA VAL A 207 -11.59 -18.38 -4.97
C VAL A 207 -10.18 -18.77 -4.59
N GLN A 208 -9.24 -18.56 -5.49
CA GLN A 208 -7.82 -18.68 -5.17
C GLN A 208 -7.34 -17.48 -4.38
N VAL A 209 -6.82 -17.73 -3.19
CA VAL A 209 -6.09 -16.73 -2.41
C VAL A 209 -4.62 -16.88 -2.74
N SER A 210 -4.05 -15.88 -3.38
CA SER A 210 -2.60 -15.79 -3.59
C SER A 210 -2.02 -14.70 -2.69
N VAL A 211 -0.84 -14.99 -2.16
CA VAL A 211 -0.07 -13.99 -1.42
C VAL A 211 1.01 -13.48 -2.35
N PRO A 212 1.07 -12.15 -2.58
CA PRO A 212 2.11 -11.57 -3.40
C PRO A 212 3.50 -11.95 -2.86
N GLN A 213 4.33 -12.51 -3.73
CA GLN A 213 5.73 -12.74 -3.40
C GLN A 213 6.55 -11.53 -3.81
N PHE A 214 7.34 -11.02 -2.88
CA PHE A 214 8.27 -9.92 -3.15
C PHE A 214 9.70 -10.46 -3.19
N PRO A 215 10.48 -10.11 -4.19
CA PRO A 215 11.88 -10.46 -4.24
C PRO A 215 12.64 -9.68 -3.16
N TRP A 216 12.66 -10.22 -1.96
CA TRP A 216 13.56 -9.78 -0.92
C TRP A 216 14.82 -10.64 -1.00
N SER A 217 15.94 -10.02 -1.29
CA SER A 217 17.19 -10.71 -1.62
C SER A 217 17.93 -11.30 -0.41
N ASN A 218 17.36 -11.24 0.76
CA ASN A 218 17.99 -11.68 2.01
C ASN A 218 17.17 -12.75 2.71
N ASN A 219 17.86 -13.62 3.48
CA ASN A 219 17.21 -14.63 4.32
C ASN A 219 16.42 -14.02 5.50
N GLU A 220 16.68 -12.76 5.85
CA GLU A 220 15.97 -12.02 6.88
C GLU A 220 14.84 -11.22 6.24
N VAL A 221 13.63 -11.77 6.29
CA VAL A 221 12.43 -11.06 5.86
C VAL A 221 12.12 -9.94 6.85
N PRO A 222 12.01 -8.67 6.42
CA PRO A 222 11.67 -7.59 7.33
C PRO A 222 10.31 -7.85 7.97
N PRO A 223 10.15 -7.57 9.27
CA PRO A 223 8.84 -7.47 9.86
C PRO A 223 8.01 -6.46 9.07
N LEU A 224 6.71 -6.74 8.94
CA LEU A 224 5.80 -5.89 8.18
C LEU A 224 6.16 -5.75 6.68
N LEU A 225 6.61 -6.85 6.05
CA LEU A 225 6.92 -6.89 4.61
C LEU A 225 5.75 -6.37 3.75
N HIS A 226 4.52 -6.55 4.19
CA HIS A 226 3.31 -6.06 3.52
C HIS A 226 3.22 -4.52 3.47
N ILE A 227 3.97 -3.80 4.33
CA ILE A 227 4.14 -2.34 4.25
C ILE A 227 5.35 -2.00 3.37
N VAL A 228 6.47 -2.70 3.56
CA VAL A 228 7.74 -2.40 2.86
C VAL A 228 7.63 -2.63 1.37
N ALA A 229 6.96 -3.68 0.95
CA ALA A 229 6.87 -4.05 -0.46
C ALA A 229 6.15 -2.99 -1.33
N PRO A 230 5.00 -2.43 -0.91
CA PRO A 230 4.41 -1.27 -1.59
C PRO A 230 5.34 -0.06 -1.66
N LEU A 231 6.13 0.20 -0.61
CA LEU A 231 7.10 1.31 -0.61
C LEU A 231 8.20 1.09 -1.65
N ILE A 232 8.77 -0.11 -1.71
CA ILE A 232 9.76 -0.47 -2.73
C ILE A 232 9.15 -0.34 -4.13
N LYS A 233 7.91 -0.79 -4.32
CA LYS A 233 7.24 -0.66 -5.61
C LYS A 233 6.96 0.79 -5.97
N LEU A 234 6.52 1.59 -5.02
CA LEU A 234 6.29 3.01 -5.18
C LEU A 234 7.59 3.73 -5.59
N SER A 235 8.73 3.39 -4.98
CA SER A 235 10.03 3.99 -5.30
C SER A 235 10.45 3.75 -6.75
N THR A 236 10.07 2.61 -7.33
CA THR A 236 10.38 2.27 -8.73
C THR A 236 9.40 2.87 -9.74
N CYS A 237 8.23 3.31 -9.30
CA CYS A 237 7.15 3.83 -10.15
C CYS A 237 6.99 5.36 -10.03
N ALA A 238 7.39 5.94 -8.90
CA ALA A 238 7.28 7.37 -8.68
C ALA A 238 8.22 8.13 -9.62
N SER A 239 7.67 9.08 -10.36
CA SER A 239 8.49 10.14 -10.96
C SER A 239 9.24 10.85 -9.83
N PRO A 240 10.49 11.29 -10.04
CA PRO A 240 11.23 11.99 -9.01
C PRO A 240 10.36 13.13 -8.46
N VAL A 241 10.10 13.07 -7.16
CA VAL A 241 9.40 14.15 -6.48
C VAL A 241 10.35 15.33 -6.57
N ALA A 242 9.99 16.38 -7.31
CA ALA A 242 10.74 17.63 -7.29
C ALA A 242 10.68 18.14 -5.84
N ILE A 243 11.83 18.14 -5.18
CA ILE A 243 12.03 18.66 -3.83
C ILE A 243 12.10 20.18 -3.90
#